data_de8f589cfbcead1c0941f4802b80ee60
#
_entry.id   de8f589cfbcead1c0941f4802b80ee60
#
_cell.length_a   1.000
_cell.length_b   1.000
_cell.length_c   1.000
_cell.angle_alpha   90.00
_cell.angle_beta   90.00
_cell.angle_gamma   90.00
#
_symmetry.space_group_name_H-M   'P 1'
#
loop_
_entity.id
_entity.type
_entity.pdbx_description
1 polymer ?
#
loop_
_entity_poly.entity_id
_entity_poly.type
_entity_poly.pdbx_seq_one_letter_code
_entity_poly.pdbx_strand_id
1 'polypeptide(L)'
;MTWAEFCVVTPERSIALDGFVKDTGPAWDEAGLRVNFDHHSGCVREATMSTAMQIFFAIKGGLMERLGGEANVYINDPDQDTSLATWLLKHYSMFTGIQSHPVINRLLTLNDRLDITGGAFPMQLDDEVAEMHAWAFDPYTEIRVSGRLAEADESTMRSCVESVHARLDRILMGQGERRKLHKEHEIWHDSPYGYKIVNETGGNEARYWLYSQGMNSFVSRVATASYGSHVYSIGRRSKYIKFPVKALMSALNKHEDFPDVWGGSDLIGGCGRAHRSKLSWQEIRDILDSVLAHV
;
A
#
# COMPACT_ATOMS: atom_id res chain seq x y z
N MET A 1 -1.27 14.60 -10.19
CA MET A 1 -2.09 15.76 -10.65
C MET A 1 -3.19 16.05 -9.64
N THR A 2 -3.81 17.22 -9.72
CA THR A 2 -5.00 17.57 -8.93
C THR A 2 -6.26 16.99 -9.55
N TRP A 3 -7.36 16.95 -8.78
CA TRP A 3 -8.67 16.52 -9.29
C TRP A 3 -9.18 17.41 -10.44
N ALA A 4 -9.02 18.73 -10.29
CA ALA A 4 -9.41 19.67 -11.34
C ALA A 4 -8.64 19.44 -12.65
N GLU A 5 -7.33 19.22 -12.56
CA GLU A 5 -6.50 18.86 -13.73
C GLU A 5 -6.97 17.53 -14.34
N PHE A 6 -7.22 16.51 -13.52
CA PHE A 6 -7.70 15.20 -14.00
C PHE A 6 -9.00 15.35 -14.80
N CYS A 7 -9.95 16.13 -14.31
CA CYS A 7 -11.22 16.37 -15.00
C CYS A 7 -11.05 17.11 -16.34
N VAL A 8 -9.99 17.87 -16.51
CA VAL A 8 -9.73 18.64 -17.75
C VAL A 8 -8.94 17.82 -18.78
N VAL A 9 -7.89 17.11 -18.32
CA VAL A 9 -6.92 16.51 -19.25
C VAL A 9 -7.25 15.07 -19.64
N THR A 10 -8.09 14.37 -18.85
CA THR A 10 -8.46 12.99 -19.17
C THR A 10 -9.75 12.93 -19.99
N PRO A 11 -9.93 11.91 -20.84
CA PRO A 11 -11.17 11.70 -21.57
C PRO A 11 -12.32 11.40 -20.60
N GLU A 12 -13.55 11.47 -21.09
CA GLU A 12 -14.71 10.96 -20.36
C GLU A 12 -14.55 9.48 -20.01
N ARG A 13 -15.26 9.04 -18.97
CA ARG A 13 -15.20 7.66 -18.46
C ARG A 13 -13.80 7.28 -17.97
N SER A 14 -13.16 8.20 -17.24
CA SER A 14 -11.86 7.97 -16.62
C SER A 14 -11.98 7.68 -15.13
N ILE A 15 -11.20 6.72 -14.66
CA ILE A 15 -11.12 6.32 -13.25
C ILE A 15 -9.68 6.51 -12.78
N ALA A 16 -9.48 7.36 -11.77
CA ALA A 16 -8.22 7.48 -11.06
C ALA A 16 -8.25 6.57 -9.83
N LEU A 17 -7.14 5.90 -9.53
CA LEU A 17 -7.02 4.98 -8.42
C LEU A 17 -5.85 5.35 -7.52
N ASP A 18 -6.06 5.19 -6.23
CA ASP A 18 -5.06 5.04 -5.19
C ASP A 18 -3.96 6.11 -5.18
N GLY A 19 -4.34 7.37 -4.98
CA GLY A 19 -3.43 8.50 -4.93
C GLY A 19 -2.88 8.95 -6.29
N PHE A 20 -3.47 8.53 -7.41
CA PHE A 20 -3.17 9.13 -8.72
C PHE A 20 -3.52 10.62 -8.73
N VAL A 21 -4.66 10.97 -8.17
CA VAL A 21 -5.05 12.33 -7.81
C VAL A 21 -4.58 12.63 -6.38
N LYS A 22 -3.94 13.78 -6.15
CA LYS A 22 -3.17 14.03 -4.91
C LYS A 22 -3.81 15.00 -3.92
N ASP A 23 -4.92 15.65 -4.28
CA ASP A 23 -5.52 16.75 -3.51
C ASP A 23 -6.89 16.45 -2.93
N THR A 24 -7.48 15.30 -3.27
CA THR A 24 -8.79 14.91 -2.78
C THR A 24 -8.89 13.39 -2.57
N GLY A 25 -9.78 12.96 -1.68
CA GLY A 25 -10.20 11.58 -1.53
C GLY A 25 -11.18 11.15 -2.63
N PRO A 26 -12.13 10.24 -2.34
CA PRO A 26 -13.13 9.82 -3.30
C PRO A 26 -13.89 11.01 -3.89
N ALA A 27 -13.97 11.09 -5.22
CA ALA A 27 -14.61 12.20 -5.92
C ALA A 27 -15.31 11.73 -7.20
N TRP A 28 -16.34 12.44 -7.60
CA TRP A 28 -17.16 12.15 -8.76
C TRP A 28 -17.42 13.41 -9.59
N ASP A 29 -17.07 13.37 -10.89
CA ASP A 29 -17.48 14.34 -11.90
C ASP A 29 -18.60 13.73 -12.74
N GLU A 30 -19.83 14.09 -12.42
CA GLU A 30 -21.01 13.56 -13.10
C GLU A 30 -21.08 13.97 -14.58
N ALA A 31 -20.64 15.17 -14.90
CA ALA A 31 -20.71 15.70 -16.27
C ALA A 31 -19.77 14.95 -17.23
N GLY A 32 -18.55 14.67 -16.79
CA GLY A 32 -17.55 13.95 -17.58
C GLY A 32 -17.45 12.48 -17.26
N LEU A 33 -18.29 11.95 -16.35
CA LEU A 33 -18.24 10.56 -15.91
C LEU A 33 -16.82 10.17 -15.44
N ARG A 34 -16.16 11.04 -14.64
CA ARG A 34 -14.85 10.78 -14.08
C ARG A 34 -14.95 10.49 -12.61
N VAL A 35 -14.14 9.55 -12.12
CA VAL A 35 -14.15 9.10 -10.72
C VAL A 35 -12.74 9.04 -10.18
N ASN A 36 -12.57 9.44 -8.93
CA ASN A 36 -11.39 9.15 -8.13
C ASN A 36 -11.77 8.23 -6.98
N PHE A 37 -11.10 7.09 -6.88
CA PHE A 37 -11.17 6.20 -5.73
C PHE A 37 -9.84 6.25 -5.01
N ASP A 38 -9.85 6.79 -3.80
CA ASP A 38 -8.65 7.01 -3.01
C ASP A 38 -8.98 6.98 -1.50
N HIS A 39 -7.98 6.74 -0.69
CA HIS A 39 -8.05 6.81 0.76
C HIS A 39 -6.80 7.47 1.39
N HIS A 40 -5.99 8.17 0.56
CA HIS A 40 -4.76 8.85 0.98
C HIS A 40 -4.97 10.31 1.33
N SER A 41 -5.72 11.03 0.52
CA SER A 41 -5.89 12.48 0.63
C SER A 41 -7.33 12.86 0.96
N GLY A 42 -7.52 13.88 1.79
CA GLY A 42 -8.83 14.45 2.07
C GLY A 42 -9.79 13.54 2.85
N CYS A 43 -9.34 12.42 3.39
CA CYS A 43 -10.14 11.46 4.15
C CYS A 43 -9.39 10.91 5.38
N VAL A 44 -10.09 10.21 6.24
CA VAL A 44 -9.50 9.46 7.35
C VAL A 44 -9.25 8.03 6.86
N ARG A 45 -7.99 7.67 6.64
CA ARG A 45 -7.60 6.39 6.05
C ARG A 45 -8.23 5.19 6.74
N GLU A 46 -8.17 5.13 8.07
CA GLU A 46 -8.72 3.99 8.84
C GLU A 46 -10.27 3.91 8.83
N ALA A 47 -10.93 4.97 8.36
CA ALA A 47 -12.39 5.04 8.24
C ALA A 47 -12.85 5.02 6.77
N THR A 48 -11.91 4.95 5.83
CA THR A 48 -12.18 4.91 4.39
C THR A 48 -11.68 3.58 3.85
N MET A 49 -12.53 2.84 3.16
CA MET A 49 -12.17 1.56 2.55
C MET A 49 -10.98 1.72 1.59
N SER A 50 -10.20 0.66 1.42
CA SER A 50 -9.16 0.57 0.38
C SER A 50 -9.75 0.83 -1.01
N THR A 51 -8.93 1.22 -1.95
CA THR A 51 -9.37 1.53 -3.32
C THR A 51 -10.04 0.32 -3.98
N ALA A 52 -9.52 -0.90 -3.79
CA ALA A 52 -10.15 -2.12 -4.31
C ALA A 52 -11.53 -2.38 -3.70
N MET A 53 -11.69 -2.13 -2.40
CA MET A 53 -12.99 -2.28 -1.75
C MET A 53 -13.99 -1.22 -2.22
N GLN A 54 -13.56 0.03 -2.42
CA GLN A 54 -14.38 1.09 -3.00
C GLN A 54 -14.85 0.70 -4.41
N ILE A 55 -13.95 0.19 -5.26
CA ILE A 55 -14.27 -0.30 -6.62
C ILE A 55 -15.28 -1.44 -6.57
N PHE A 56 -15.10 -2.40 -5.66
CA PHE A 56 -16.05 -3.51 -5.51
C PHE A 56 -17.47 -3.01 -5.20
N PHE A 57 -17.61 -2.07 -4.27
CA PHE A 57 -18.92 -1.48 -3.95
C PHE A 57 -19.46 -0.61 -5.09
N ALA A 58 -18.60 0.12 -5.80
CA ALA A 58 -18.99 0.92 -6.95
C ALA A 58 -19.52 0.04 -8.10
N ILE A 59 -18.89 -1.09 -8.39
CA ILE A 59 -19.38 -2.09 -9.36
C ILE A 59 -20.77 -2.59 -8.93
N LYS A 60 -20.92 -2.95 -7.66
CA LYS A 60 -22.20 -3.36 -7.10
C LYS A 60 -23.27 -2.28 -7.19
N GLY A 61 -22.86 -1.01 -7.11
CA GLY A 61 -23.72 0.17 -7.21
C GLY A 61 -24.04 0.62 -8.62
N GLY A 62 -23.53 -0.08 -9.68
CA GLY A 62 -23.83 0.22 -11.08
C GLY A 62 -22.84 1.18 -11.74
N LEU A 63 -21.63 1.34 -11.23
CA LEU A 63 -20.61 2.20 -11.83
C LEU A 63 -20.36 1.84 -13.30
N MET A 64 -20.15 0.57 -13.59
CA MET A 64 -19.76 0.16 -14.95
C MET A 64 -20.94 0.30 -15.93
N GLU A 65 -22.16 0.07 -15.51
CA GLU A 65 -23.36 0.35 -16.28
C GLU A 65 -23.47 1.86 -16.60
N ARG A 66 -23.19 2.72 -15.63
CA ARG A 66 -23.18 4.17 -15.80
C ARG A 66 -22.08 4.62 -16.78
N LEU A 67 -20.93 3.96 -16.79
CA LEU A 67 -19.81 4.22 -17.69
C LEU A 67 -19.97 3.56 -19.07
N GLY A 68 -21.01 2.76 -19.30
CA GLY A 68 -21.25 2.06 -20.55
C GLY A 68 -20.35 0.82 -20.75
N GLY A 69 -19.85 0.23 -19.69
CA GLY A 69 -19.06 -0.99 -19.69
C GLY A 69 -17.55 -0.81 -19.95
N GLU A 70 -17.10 0.42 -20.18
CA GLU A 70 -15.69 0.72 -20.50
C GLU A 70 -15.20 1.94 -19.71
N ALA A 71 -13.93 1.92 -19.30
CA ALA A 71 -13.29 3.03 -18.62
C ALA A 71 -11.79 3.10 -18.91
N ASN A 72 -11.24 4.31 -18.94
CA ASN A 72 -9.81 4.55 -18.90
C ASN A 72 -9.35 4.57 -17.45
N VAL A 73 -8.44 3.69 -17.06
CA VAL A 73 -7.99 3.56 -15.68
C VAL A 73 -6.58 4.10 -15.53
N TYR A 74 -6.37 4.95 -14.53
CA TYR A 74 -5.11 5.65 -14.24
C TYR A 74 -4.59 5.22 -12.88
N ILE A 75 -3.35 4.74 -12.86
CA ILE A 75 -2.64 4.27 -11.67
C ILE A 75 -1.23 4.88 -11.63
N ASN A 76 -0.63 4.95 -10.46
CA ASN A 76 0.76 5.42 -10.28
C ASN A 76 1.68 4.39 -9.61
N ASP A 77 1.13 3.33 -9.05
CA ASP A 77 1.85 2.24 -8.38
C ASP A 77 1.10 0.92 -8.64
N PRO A 78 1.78 -0.17 -9.05
CA PRO A 78 1.16 -1.47 -9.28
C PRO A 78 1.01 -2.27 -7.96
N ASP A 79 0.75 -1.61 -6.85
CA ASP A 79 0.64 -2.27 -5.56
C ASP A 79 -0.53 -3.26 -5.45
N GLN A 80 -0.69 -3.85 -4.30
CA GLN A 80 -1.68 -4.91 -4.09
C GLN A 80 -3.10 -4.38 -4.26
N ASP A 81 -3.39 -3.20 -3.71
CA ASP A 81 -4.71 -2.59 -3.75
C ASP A 81 -5.08 -2.13 -5.16
N THR A 82 -4.17 -1.42 -5.82
CA THR A 82 -4.33 -0.97 -7.21
C THR A 82 -4.48 -2.15 -8.19
N SER A 83 -3.65 -3.20 -8.04
CA SER A 83 -3.73 -4.38 -8.90
C SER A 83 -5.05 -5.13 -8.73
N LEU A 84 -5.54 -5.25 -7.49
CA LEU A 84 -6.85 -5.88 -7.22
C LEU A 84 -8.01 -5.01 -7.75
N ALA A 85 -7.95 -3.69 -7.58
CA ALA A 85 -8.94 -2.75 -8.08
C ALA A 85 -9.08 -2.82 -9.61
N THR A 86 -7.96 -2.80 -10.32
CA THR A 86 -7.94 -2.90 -11.80
C THR A 86 -8.42 -4.26 -12.28
N TRP A 87 -8.12 -5.34 -11.56
CA TRP A 87 -8.64 -6.68 -11.86
C TRP A 87 -10.17 -6.76 -11.68
N LEU A 88 -10.72 -6.18 -10.61
CA LEU A 88 -12.16 -6.11 -10.38
C LEU A 88 -12.88 -5.34 -11.50
N LEU A 89 -12.31 -4.21 -11.95
CA LEU A 89 -12.85 -3.45 -13.09
C LEU A 89 -12.84 -4.28 -14.37
N LYS A 90 -11.77 -5.01 -14.66
CA LYS A 90 -11.68 -5.90 -15.82
C LYS A 90 -12.74 -7.01 -15.81
N HIS A 91 -13.07 -7.51 -14.63
CA HIS A 91 -14.04 -8.61 -14.44
C HIS A 91 -15.38 -8.14 -13.84
N TYR A 92 -15.74 -6.87 -13.99
CA TYR A 92 -16.88 -6.26 -13.31
C TYR A 92 -18.19 -7.04 -13.47
N SER A 93 -18.43 -7.63 -14.64
CA SER A 93 -19.66 -8.40 -14.94
C SER A 93 -19.88 -9.60 -14.01
N MET A 94 -18.80 -10.11 -13.38
CA MET A 94 -18.86 -11.20 -12.42
C MET A 94 -19.25 -10.74 -11.00
N PHE A 95 -19.30 -9.44 -10.76
CA PHE A 95 -19.53 -8.84 -9.47
C PHE A 95 -20.75 -7.90 -9.44
N THR A 96 -21.43 -7.70 -10.55
CA THR A 96 -22.62 -6.83 -10.62
C THR A 96 -23.81 -7.42 -9.87
N GLY A 97 -24.66 -6.55 -9.35
CA GLY A 97 -25.90 -6.93 -8.67
C GLY A 97 -25.65 -7.88 -7.50
N ILE A 98 -26.35 -9.01 -7.44
CA ILE A 98 -26.24 -10.01 -6.36
C ILE A 98 -25.08 -11.00 -6.56
N GLN A 99 -24.39 -10.94 -7.69
CA GLN A 99 -23.32 -11.89 -7.98
C GLN A 99 -22.17 -11.74 -6.98
N SER A 100 -21.65 -12.85 -6.51
CA SER A 100 -20.62 -12.90 -5.48
C SER A 100 -19.71 -14.10 -5.70
N HIS A 101 -18.44 -13.92 -5.39
CA HIS A 101 -17.45 -14.98 -5.44
C HIS A 101 -16.78 -15.11 -4.05
N PRO A 102 -17.09 -16.14 -3.25
CA PRO A 102 -16.68 -16.21 -1.85
C PRO A 102 -15.18 -16.08 -1.62
N VAL A 103 -14.33 -16.70 -2.46
CA VAL A 103 -12.88 -16.62 -2.29
C VAL A 103 -12.36 -15.21 -2.58
N ILE A 104 -12.90 -14.55 -3.60
CA ILE A 104 -12.53 -13.17 -3.94
C ILE A 104 -12.99 -12.20 -2.85
N ASN A 105 -14.19 -12.38 -2.30
CA ASN A 105 -14.67 -11.55 -1.18
C ASN A 105 -13.73 -11.65 0.04
N ARG A 106 -13.24 -12.86 0.35
CA ARG A 106 -12.28 -13.06 1.45
C ARG A 106 -10.94 -12.39 1.17
N LEU A 107 -10.41 -12.53 -0.06
CA LEU A 107 -9.18 -11.85 -0.50
C LEU A 107 -9.32 -10.33 -0.42
N LEU A 108 -10.43 -9.80 -0.92
CA LEU A 108 -10.73 -8.38 -0.89
C LEU A 108 -10.82 -7.84 0.54
N THR A 109 -11.49 -8.58 1.44
CA THR A 109 -11.57 -8.21 2.86
C THR A 109 -10.20 -8.23 3.55
N LEU A 110 -9.34 -9.19 3.22
CA LEU A 110 -7.98 -9.24 3.74
C LEU A 110 -7.15 -8.07 3.20
N ASN A 111 -7.21 -7.84 1.88
CA ASN A 111 -6.49 -6.75 1.23
C ASN A 111 -6.89 -5.39 1.83
N ASP A 112 -8.18 -5.13 1.98
CA ASP A 112 -8.70 -3.91 2.60
C ASP A 112 -8.10 -3.68 4.00
N ARG A 113 -8.12 -4.69 4.86
CA ARG A 113 -7.55 -4.60 6.22
C ARG A 113 -6.05 -4.35 6.20
N LEU A 114 -5.32 -5.03 5.34
CA LEU A 114 -3.86 -4.86 5.23
C LEU A 114 -3.51 -3.47 4.72
N ASP A 115 -4.26 -2.98 3.76
CA ASP A 115 -3.97 -1.71 3.11
C ASP A 115 -4.33 -0.51 4.01
N ILE A 116 -5.57 -0.40 4.50
CA ILE A 116 -6.00 0.75 5.32
C ILE A 116 -5.21 0.88 6.63
N THR A 117 -4.66 -0.21 7.14
CA THR A 117 -3.88 -0.22 8.38
C THR A 117 -2.37 -0.27 8.15
N GLY A 118 -1.90 -0.32 6.90
CA GLY A 118 -0.48 -0.58 6.59
C GLY A 118 0.02 -1.93 7.13
N GLY A 119 -0.85 -2.93 7.20
CA GLY A 119 -0.58 -4.25 7.72
C GLY A 119 -0.69 -4.38 9.24
N ALA A 120 -1.14 -3.34 9.93
CA ALA A 120 -1.19 -3.30 11.40
C ALA A 120 -2.48 -3.90 12.01
N PHE A 121 -3.38 -4.42 11.18
CA PHE A 121 -4.62 -5.02 11.68
C PHE A 121 -4.31 -6.30 12.48
N PRO A 122 -4.81 -6.45 13.72
CA PRO A 122 -4.57 -7.61 14.55
C PRO A 122 -5.35 -8.82 14.03
N MET A 123 -4.72 -9.64 13.18
CA MET A 123 -5.27 -10.86 12.61
C MET A 123 -4.22 -11.97 12.56
N GLN A 124 -4.68 -13.21 12.47
CA GLN A 124 -3.81 -14.32 12.15
C GLN A 124 -3.47 -14.31 10.65
N LEU A 125 -2.20 -14.51 10.34
CA LEU A 125 -1.65 -14.44 8.98
C LEU A 125 -1.19 -15.80 8.46
N ASP A 126 -1.61 -16.89 9.07
CA ASP A 126 -1.27 -18.26 8.73
C ASP A 126 -2.48 -19.06 8.19
N ASP A 127 -3.50 -18.33 7.72
CA ASP A 127 -4.66 -18.93 7.07
C ASP A 127 -4.46 -19.07 5.55
N GLU A 128 -5.31 -19.86 4.94
CA GLU A 128 -5.30 -20.12 3.49
C GLU A 128 -5.45 -18.86 2.65
N VAL A 129 -6.20 -17.87 3.12
CA VAL A 129 -6.45 -16.63 2.38
C VAL A 129 -5.22 -15.76 2.41
N ALA A 130 -4.51 -15.69 3.54
CA ALA A 130 -3.25 -14.96 3.64
C ALA A 130 -2.16 -15.58 2.73
N GLU A 131 -2.05 -16.91 2.70
CA GLU A 131 -1.11 -17.60 1.80
C GLU A 131 -1.49 -17.43 0.32
N MET A 132 -2.77 -17.42 0.00
CA MET A 132 -3.27 -17.19 -1.35
C MET A 132 -3.06 -15.72 -1.78
N HIS A 133 -3.29 -14.78 -0.88
CA HIS A 133 -2.99 -13.36 -1.09
C HIS A 133 -1.49 -13.15 -1.32
N ALA A 134 -0.65 -13.74 -0.47
CA ALA A 134 0.80 -13.66 -0.63
C ALA A 134 1.26 -14.20 -2.00
N TRP A 135 0.69 -15.31 -2.47
CA TRP A 135 0.99 -15.84 -3.80
C TRP A 135 0.47 -14.92 -4.91
N ALA A 136 -0.74 -14.41 -4.82
CA ALA A 136 -1.31 -13.55 -5.86
C ALA A 136 -0.46 -12.30 -6.11
N PHE A 137 0.01 -11.65 -5.03
CA PHE A 137 0.73 -10.38 -5.09
C PHE A 137 2.26 -10.51 -5.00
N ASP A 138 2.79 -11.71 -5.11
CA ASP A 138 4.22 -11.97 -5.15
C ASP A 138 4.99 -11.19 -6.23
N PRO A 139 4.47 -11.00 -7.47
CA PRO A 139 5.15 -10.19 -8.48
C PRO A 139 5.44 -8.76 -8.01
N TYR A 140 4.53 -8.13 -7.29
CA TYR A 140 4.74 -6.81 -6.70
C TYR A 140 5.76 -6.87 -5.55
N THR A 141 5.64 -7.87 -4.68
CA THR A 141 6.55 -8.06 -3.54
C THR A 141 8.00 -8.21 -4.01
N GLU A 142 8.25 -8.98 -5.07
CA GLU A 142 9.57 -9.15 -5.65
C GLU A 142 10.19 -7.84 -6.17
N ILE A 143 9.41 -7.03 -6.89
CA ILE A 143 9.87 -5.72 -7.40
C ILE A 143 10.18 -4.78 -6.23
N ARG A 144 9.34 -4.78 -5.20
CA ARG A 144 9.50 -3.93 -4.01
C ARG A 144 10.74 -4.32 -3.19
N VAL A 145 10.88 -5.59 -2.85
CA VAL A 145 11.99 -6.11 -2.02
C VAL A 145 13.34 -5.96 -2.74
N SER A 146 13.36 -6.13 -4.06
CA SER A 146 14.57 -5.91 -4.86
C SER A 146 14.96 -4.43 -5.01
N GLY A 147 14.14 -3.48 -4.53
CA GLY A 147 14.37 -2.05 -4.67
C GLY A 147 14.15 -1.50 -6.08
N ARG A 148 13.70 -2.31 -7.03
CA ARG A 148 13.48 -1.91 -8.43
C ARG A 148 12.24 -1.04 -8.63
N LEU A 149 11.35 -0.97 -7.65
CA LEU A 149 10.10 -0.20 -7.76
C LEU A 149 10.34 1.29 -8.05
N ALA A 150 11.38 1.87 -7.44
CA ALA A 150 11.71 3.28 -7.63
C ALA A 150 12.20 3.62 -9.06
N GLU A 151 12.67 2.61 -9.79
CA GLU A 151 13.22 2.73 -11.15
C GLU A 151 12.28 2.10 -12.19
N ALA A 152 11.11 1.62 -11.77
CA ALA A 152 10.16 0.93 -12.63
C ALA A 152 9.54 1.91 -13.65
N ASP A 153 9.68 1.60 -14.91
CA ASP A 153 8.98 2.26 -16.00
C ASP A 153 7.52 1.74 -16.16
N GLU A 154 6.77 2.37 -17.04
CA GLU A 154 5.38 1.97 -17.31
C GLU A 154 5.29 0.50 -17.77
N SER A 155 6.22 0.01 -18.57
CA SER A 155 6.24 -1.37 -19.06
C SER A 155 6.42 -2.37 -17.91
N THR A 156 7.31 -2.07 -16.99
CA THR A 156 7.55 -2.88 -15.79
C THR A 156 6.33 -2.89 -14.87
N MET A 157 5.70 -1.73 -14.65
CA MET A 157 4.49 -1.63 -13.84
C MET A 157 3.32 -2.41 -14.48
N ARG A 158 3.12 -2.27 -15.80
CA ARG A 158 2.11 -3.00 -16.55
C ARG A 158 2.31 -4.51 -16.47
N SER A 159 3.52 -5.01 -16.67
CA SER A 159 3.87 -6.43 -16.54
C SER A 159 3.59 -6.97 -15.14
N CYS A 160 3.85 -6.15 -14.10
CA CYS A 160 3.52 -6.50 -12.72
C CYS A 160 2.02 -6.69 -12.54
N VAL A 161 1.20 -5.71 -12.96
CA VAL A 161 -0.27 -5.77 -12.89
C VAL A 161 -0.80 -6.99 -13.66
N GLU A 162 -0.33 -7.23 -14.88
CA GLU A 162 -0.75 -8.37 -15.70
C GLU A 162 -0.40 -9.71 -15.04
N SER A 163 0.76 -9.81 -14.41
CA SER A 163 1.17 -11.01 -13.67
C SER A 163 0.28 -11.28 -12.46
N VAL A 164 -0.09 -10.23 -11.71
CA VAL A 164 -1.05 -10.33 -10.60
C VAL A 164 -2.43 -10.73 -11.12
N HIS A 165 -2.91 -10.10 -12.20
CA HIS A 165 -4.20 -10.43 -12.82
C HIS A 165 -4.27 -11.90 -13.23
N ALA A 166 -3.24 -12.44 -13.87
CA ALA A 166 -3.19 -13.86 -14.25
C ALA A 166 -3.29 -14.80 -13.04
N ARG A 167 -2.69 -14.43 -11.90
CA ARG A 167 -2.80 -15.20 -10.65
C ARG A 167 -4.21 -15.07 -10.03
N LEU A 168 -4.82 -13.90 -10.04
CA LEU A 168 -6.20 -13.71 -9.60
C LEU A 168 -7.20 -14.49 -10.47
N ASP A 169 -6.98 -14.54 -11.79
CA ASP A 169 -7.77 -15.36 -12.71
C ASP A 169 -7.69 -16.85 -12.33
N ARG A 170 -6.50 -17.34 -12.00
CA ARG A 170 -6.33 -18.73 -11.53
C ARG A 170 -7.06 -18.99 -10.19
N ILE A 171 -7.03 -18.03 -9.27
CA ILE A 171 -7.79 -18.12 -8.02
C ILE A 171 -9.29 -18.20 -8.29
N LEU A 172 -9.79 -17.36 -9.20
CA LEU A 172 -11.20 -17.34 -9.59
C LEU A 172 -11.64 -18.68 -10.17
N MET A 173 -10.77 -19.34 -10.95
CA MET A 173 -11.02 -20.66 -11.54
C MET A 173 -10.81 -21.82 -10.56
N GLY A 174 -10.49 -21.58 -9.29
CA GLY A 174 -10.17 -22.62 -8.31
C GLY A 174 -8.80 -23.29 -8.52
N GLN A 175 -7.92 -22.65 -9.29
CA GLN A 175 -6.55 -23.11 -9.63
C GLN A 175 -5.47 -22.26 -8.95
N GLY A 176 -5.87 -21.43 -7.99
CA GLY A 176 -4.93 -20.59 -7.23
C GLY A 176 -3.98 -21.45 -6.41
N GLU A 177 -2.76 -20.97 -6.28
CA GLU A 177 -1.75 -21.56 -5.44
C GLU A 177 -1.68 -20.84 -4.09
N ARG A 178 -0.83 -21.35 -3.20
CA ARG A 178 -0.54 -20.77 -1.90
C ARG A 178 0.95 -20.63 -1.73
N ARG A 179 1.37 -19.55 -1.14
CA ARG A 179 2.75 -19.30 -0.75
C ARG A 179 2.80 -18.95 0.73
N LYS A 180 3.67 -19.59 1.46
CA LYS A 180 3.92 -19.19 2.85
C LYS A 180 4.40 -17.74 2.89
N LEU A 181 3.97 -17.01 3.92
CA LEU A 181 4.41 -15.64 4.13
C LEU A 181 5.92 -15.60 4.39
N HIS A 182 6.59 -14.64 3.79
CA HIS A 182 7.99 -14.30 4.07
C HIS A 182 8.06 -13.53 5.39
N LYS A 183 8.21 -14.27 6.50
CA LYS A 183 8.24 -13.70 7.87
C LYS A 183 9.65 -13.39 8.35
N GLU A 184 10.67 -13.61 7.51
CA GLU A 184 12.06 -13.45 7.86
C GLU A 184 12.39 -12.00 8.18
N HIS A 185 12.95 -11.79 9.35
CA HIS A 185 13.33 -10.47 9.86
C HIS A 185 14.43 -10.58 10.91
N GLU A 186 15.12 -9.48 11.14
CA GLU A 186 16.04 -9.29 12.25
C GLU A 186 15.60 -8.08 13.06
N ILE A 187 15.44 -8.21 14.37
CA ILE A 187 15.22 -7.08 15.27
C ILE A 187 16.58 -6.53 15.66
N TRP A 188 16.91 -5.34 15.16
CA TRP A 188 18.18 -4.68 15.48
C TRP A 188 18.10 -3.87 16.76
N HIS A 189 16.92 -3.37 17.11
CA HIS A 189 16.71 -2.61 18.31
C HIS A 189 15.27 -2.76 18.80
N ASP A 190 15.11 -2.91 20.12
CA ASP A 190 13.83 -2.87 20.82
C ASP A 190 13.90 -1.70 21.81
N SER A 191 13.24 -0.59 21.45
CA SER A 191 13.37 0.67 22.16
C SER A 191 12.54 0.69 23.45
N PRO A 192 13.04 1.28 24.53
CA PRO A 192 12.24 1.54 25.74
C PRO A 192 11.05 2.49 25.47
N TYR A 193 11.06 3.21 24.35
CA TYR A 193 9.96 4.06 23.90
C TYR A 193 8.88 3.30 23.10
N GLY A 194 8.96 1.95 23.03
CA GLY A 194 7.92 1.10 22.49
C GLY A 194 7.93 0.94 20.96
N TYR A 195 9.02 1.29 20.27
CA TYR A 195 9.20 1.00 18.86
C TYR A 195 10.32 -0.02 18.64
N LYS A 196 10.31 -0.67 17.49
CA LYS A 196 11.40 -1.57 17.05
C LYS A 196 12.08 -1.05 15.80
N ILE A 197 13.40 -1.27 15.68
CA ILE A 197 14.10 -1.15 14.40
C ILE A 197 14.35 -2.55 13.87
N VAL A 198 13.89 -2.78 12.63
CA VAL A 198 13.81 -4.10 12.02
C VAL A 198 14.47 -4.11 10.65
N ASN A 199 15.10 -5.22 10.29
CA ASN A 199 15.48 -5.54 8.93
C ASN A 199 14.41 -6.48 8.34
N GLU A 200 13.62 -5.99 7.40
CA GLU A 200 12.60 -6.78 6.69
C GLU A 200 13.24 -7.58 5.55
N THR A 201 13.80 -8.74 5.84
CA THR A 201 14.29 -9.63 4.78
C THR A 201 13.15 -10.32 4.03
N GLY A 202 11.99 -10.46 4.66
CA GLY A 202 10.75 -10.98 4.07
C GLY A 202 9.79 -9.92 3.51
N GLY A 203 10.21 -8.66 3.42
CA GLY A 203 9.37 -7.58 2.92
C GLY A 203 8.19 -7.23 3.84
N ASN A 204 7.07 -6.76 3.27
CA ASN A 204 5.88 -6.35 4.03
C ASN A 204 5.32 -7.45 4.93
N GLU A 205 5.46 -8.70 4.53
CA GLU A 205 4.89 -9.84 5.25
C GLU A 205 5.58 -10.03 6.60
N ALA A 206 6.88 -9.75 6.69
CA ALA A 206 7.59 -9.73 7.97
C ALA A 206 7.00 -8.68 8.92
N ARG A 207 6.62 -7.52 8.40
CA ARG A 207 5.96 -6.46 9.17
C ARG A 207 4.57 -6.89 9.66
N TYR A 208 3.76 -7.50 8.80
CA TYR A 208 2.44 -8.03 9.17
C TYR A 208 2.56 -9.04 10.30
N TRP A 209 3.55 -9.94 10.20
CA TRP A 209 3.84 -10.90 11.24
C TRP A 209 4.24 -10.22 12.55
N LEU A 210 5.14 -9.24 12.53
CA LEU A 210 5.56 -8.52 13.72
C LEU A 210 4.40 -7.78 14.41
N TYR A 211 3.49 -7.21 13.66
CA TYR A 211 2.27 -6.62 14.21
C TYR A 211 1.38 -7.68 14.88
N SER A 212 1.26 -8.87 14.30
CA SER A 212 0.53 -9.98 14.93
C SER A 212 1.17 -10.45 16.23
N GLN A 213 2.48 -10.23 16.39
CA GLN A 213 3.25 -10.49 17.63
C GLN A 213 3.26 -9.32 18.63
N GLY A 214 2.44 -8.29 18.39
CA GLY A 214 2.28 -7.17 19.34
C GLY A 214 3.19 -5.96 19.12
N MET A 215 3.91 -5.87 18.02
CA MET A 215 4.62 -4.64 17.65
C MET A 215 3.62 -3.48 17.50
N ASN A 216 3.96 -2.32 18.06
CA ASN A 216 3.09 -1.14 18.02
C ASN A 216 3.58 -0.06 17.07
N SER A 217 4.88 0.07 16.93
CA SER A 217 5.55 1.05 16.06
C SER A 217 6.93 0.54 15.64
N PHE A 218 7.41 1.03 14.52
CA PHE A 218 8.63 0.50 13.92
C PHE A 218 9.34 1.51 13.03
N VAL A 219 10.65 1.26 12.83
CA VAL A 219 11.39 1.66 11.63
C VAL A 219 11.94 0.38 11.00
N SER A 220 11.69 0.19 9.72
CA SER A 220 12.07 -1.03 9.03
C SER A 220 12.96 -0.72 7.84
N ARG A 221 14.14 -1.37 7.78
CA ARG A 221 14.92 -1.38 6.56
C ARG A 221 14.29 -2.35 5.56
N VAL A 222 13.88 -1.82 4.42
CA VAL A 222 13.21 -2.58 3.35
C VAL A 222 14.19 -3.04 2.29
N ALA A 223 15.17 -2.19 1.95
CA ALA A 223 16.19 -2.50 0.96
C ALA A 223 17.48 -1.73 1.23
N THR A 224 18.58 -2.23 0.69
CA THR A 224 19.90 -1.57 0.68
C THR A 224 20.39 -1.48 -0.76
N ALA A 225 20.83 -0.30 -1.17
CA ALA A 225 21.43 -0.11 -2.48
C ALA A 225 22.95 -0.26 -2.44
N SER A 226 23.55 -0.35 -3.63
CA SER A 226 24.96 -0.60 -3.86
C SER A 226 25.91 0.47 -3.33
N TYR A 227 25.55 1.52 -2.69
CA TYR A 227 26.45 2.57 -2.18
C TYR A 227 26.16 2.93 -0.71
N GLY A 228 25.63 1.98 0.08
CA GLY A 228 25.39 2.21 1.51
C GLY A 228 24.15 3.08 1.82
N SER A 229 23.36 3.44 0.81
CA SER A 229 22.08 4.10 1.02
C SER A 229 20.95 3.08 1.23
N HIS A 230 19.96 3.44 2.03
CA HIS A 230 18.93 2.53 2.49
C HIS A 230 17.53 3.03 2.15
N VAL A 231 16.61 2.09 1.95
CA VAL A 231 15.18 2.33 1.91
C VAL A 231 14.58 1.89 3.24
N TYR A 232 13.96 2.84 3.93
CA TYR A 232 13.29 2.58 5.20
C TYR A 232 11.79 2.87 5.11
N SER A 233 11.02 2.15 5.90
CA SER A 233 9.66 2.50 6.27
C SER A 233 9.60 2.83 7.75
N ILE A 234 8.76 3.77 8.15
CA ILE A 234 8.48 4.14 9.53
C ILE A 234 6.97 4.16 9.73
N GLY A 235 6.49 3.61 10.84
CA GLY A 235 5.05 3.58 11.07
C GLY A 235 4.63 3.20 12.48
N ARG A 236 3.34 3.34 12.71
CA ARG A 236 2.65 2.94 13.95
C ARG A 236 1.36 2.22 13.65
N ARG A 237 0.92 1.34 14.55
CA ARG A 237 -0.29 0.54 14.42
C ARG A 237 -1.56 1.39 14.30
N SER A 238 -1.61 2.50 15.00
CA SER A 238 -2.74 3.43 14.96
C SER A 238 -2.34 4.80 15.51
N LYS A 239 -3.18 5.80 15.28
CA LYS A 239 -3.01 7.15 15.87
C LYS A 239 -3.05 7.18 17.40
N TYR A 240 -3.53 6.13 18.05
CA TYR A 240 -3.57 6.00 19.51
C TYR A 240 -2.22 5.56 20.11
N ILE A 241 -1.27 5.12 19.26
CA ILE A 241 0.10 4.81 19.69
C ILE A 241 0.93 6.11 19.75
N LYS A 242 1.58 6.35 20.88
CA LYS A 242 2.46 7.51 21.08
C LYS A 242 3.76 7.38 20.26
N PHE A 243 3.64 7.49 18.98
CA PHE A 243 4.76 7.46 18.02
C PHE A 243 4.45 8.44 16.88
N PRO A 244 4.83 9.72 16.99
CA PRO A 244 4.40 10.80 16.10
C PRO A 244 5.15 10.74 14.77
N VAL A 245 4.72 9.87 13.84
CA VAL A 245 5.40 9.54 12.58
C VAL A 245 5.83 10.77 11.79
N LYS A 246 4.95 11.77 11.62
CA LYS A 246 5.29 13.01 10.89
C LYS A 246 6.40 13.81 11.56
N ALA A 247 6.36 13.96 12.89
CA ALA A 247 7.39 14.68 13.63
C ALA A 247 8.73 13.95 13.57
N LEU A 248 8.72 12.61 13.65
CA LEU A 248 9.91 11.78 13.53
C LEU A 248 10.52 11.86 12.15
N MET A 249 9.71 11.78 11.07
CA MET A 249 10.20 11.97 9.69
C MET A 249 10.78 13.38 9.50
N SER A 250 10.15 14.42 10.06
CA SER A 250 10.69 15.77 10.03
C SER A 250 12.02 15.90 10.77
N ALA A 251 12.21 15.17 11.86
CA ALA A 251 13.48 15.14 12.56
C ALA A 251 14.56 14.41 11.74
N LEU A 252 14.24 13.27 11.14
CA LEU A 252 15.15 12.52 10.28
C LEU A 252 15.59 13.35 9.06
N ASN A 253 14.69 14.08 8.41
CA ASN A 253 15.00 14.93 7.26
C ASN A 253 16.06 15.99 7.56
N LYS A 254 16.18 16.46 8.81
CA LYS A 254 17.21 17.45 9.21
C LYS A 254 18.64 16.88 9.16
N HIS A 255 18.78 15.57 9.10
CA HIS A 255 20.06 14.86 9.08
C HIS A 255 20.40 14.25 7.72
N GLU A 256 19.53 14.47 6.72
CA GLU A 256 19.74 13.99 5.36
C GLU A 256 20.40 15.07 4.47
N ASP A 257 20.94 14.66 3.32
CA ASP A 257 21.60 15.57 2.37
C ASP A 257 20.61 16.35 1.50
N PHE A 258 19.39 15.83 1.37
CA PHE A 258 18.31 16.42 0.57
C PHE A 258 17.10 16.70 1.45
N PRO A 259 16.32 17.74 1.16
CA PRO A 259 15.04 17.92 1.80
C PRO A 259 14.06 16.81 1.38
N ASP A 260 13.13 16.50 2.26
CA ASP A 260 12.00 15.59 1.98
C ASP A 260 12.40 14.16 1.56
N VAL A 261 13.54 13.64 2.05
CA VAL A 261 13.93 12.24 1.90
C VAL A 261 12.88 11.32 2.54
N TRP A 262 12.40 11.70 3.73
CA TRP A 262 11.36 11.00 4.47
C TRP A 262 10.01 11.70 4.31
N GLY A 263 9.00 10.93 3.90
CA GLY A 263 7.64 11.43 3.69
C GLY A 263 6.59 10.34 3.89
N GLY A 264 5.34 10.76 3.98
CA GLY A 264 4.21 9.86 4.17
C GLY A 264 3.10 10.43 5.04
N SER A 265 2.21 9.54 5.50
CA SER A 265 1.09 9.88 6.37
C SER A 265 1.49 9.94 7.84
N ASP A 266 0.53 10.14 8.74
CA ASP A 266 0.74 10.09 10.17
C ASP A 266 0.75 8.67 10.76
N LEU A 267 0.36 7.66 9.97
CA LEU A 267 0.42 6.25 10.33
C LEU A 267 1.66 5.56 9.78
N ILE A 268 1.96 5.80 8.50
CA ILE A 268 3.05 5.14 7.80
C ILE A 268 3.71 6.10 6.81
N GLY A 269 5.03 6.03 6.71
CA GLY A 269 5.84 6.76 5.77
C GLY A 269 7.16 6.04 5.54
N GLY A 270 8.08 6.73 4.92
CA GLY A 270 9.43 6.21 4.68
C GLY A 270 10.22 7.03 3.70
N CYS A 271 11.31 6.48 3.22
CA CYS A 271 12.19 7.04 2.21
C CYS A 271 12.34 6.07 1.02
N GLY A 272 12.94 6.54 -0.08
CA GLY A 272 13.31 5.68 -1.20
C GLY A 272 12.52 5.88 -2.49
N ARG A 273 11.48 6.73 -2.50
CA ARG A 273 10.79 7.09 -3.75
C ARG A 273 11.61 8.09 -4.58
N ALA A 274 11.95 9.23 -4.00
CA ALA A 274 12.79 10.25 -4.67
C ALA A 274 14.26 10.12 -4.26
N HIS A 275 14.50 9.94 -2.96
CA HIS A 275 15.84 9.81 -2.39
C HIS A 275 15.87 8.67 -1.39
N ARG A 276 17.02 8.00 -1.28
CA ARG A 276 17.30 6.99 -0.26
C ARG A 276 17.96 7.66 0.94
N SER A 277 17.75 7.12 2.13
CA SER A 277 18.40 7.61 3.34
C SER A 277 19.87 7.18 3.37
N LYS A 278 20.74 8.08 3.81
CA LYS A 278 22.13 7.78 4.16
C LYS A 278 22.31 7.32 5.59
N LEU A 279 21.28 7.49 6.43
CA LEU A 279 21.37 7.24 7.87
C LEU A 279 21.48 5.73 8.15
N SER A 280 22.41 5.38 9.01
CA SER A 280 22.47 4.05 9.62
C SER A 280 21.29 3.87 10.59
N TRP A 281 20.94 2.64 10.90
CA TRP A 281 19.88 2.37 11.86
C TRP A 281 20.23 2.89 13.29
N GLN A 282 21.53 2.98 13.64
CA GLN A 282 21.98 3.55 14.90
C GLN A 282 21.72 5.05 14.97
N GLU A 283 22.03 5.79 13.90
CA GLU A 283 21.73 7.22 13.81
C GLU A 283 20.23 7.48 13.86
N ILE A 284 19.44 6.66 13.15
CA ILE A 284 17.98 6.72 13.22
C ILE A 284 17.51 6.51 14.67
N ARG A 285 17.99 5.48 15.37
CA ARG A 285 17.67 5.25 16.78
C ARG A 285 17.93 6.49 17.62
N ASP A 286 19.13 7.05 17.53
CA ASP A 286 19.55 8.17 18.37
C ASP A 286 18.69 9.43 18.13
N ILE A 287 18.33 9.69 16.87
CA ILE A 287 17.41 10.78 16.48
C ILE A 287 16.01 10.52 17.05
N LEU A 288 15.47 9.32 16.87
CA LEU A 288 14.13 8.97 17.34
C LEU A 288 14.04 9.03 18.87
N ASP A 289 14.99 8.43 19.56
CA ASP A 289 15.02 8.41 21.02
C ASP A 289 15.12 9.85 21.58
N SER A 290 15.90 10.72 20.95
CA SER A 290 15.98 12.14 21.34
C SER A 290 14.64 12.85 21.22
N VAL A 291 13.86 12.57 20.17
CA VAL A 291 12.53 13.17 19.99
C VAL A 291 11.54 12.58 21.00
N LEU A 292 11.53 11.26 21.14
CA LEU A 292 10.55 10.54 21.96
C LEU A 292 10.75 10.74 23.47
N ALA A 293 11.95 11.09 23.90
CA ALA A 293 12.21 11.48 25.29
C ALA A 293 11.44 12.74 25.74
N HIS A 294 10.87 13.49 24.80
CA HIS A 294 10.15 14.74 25.06
C HIS A 294 8.65 14.66 24.69
N VAL A 295 8.14 13.48 24.34
CA VAL A 295 6.74 13.19 23.99
C VAL A 295 6.05 12.40 25.11
#